data_6fd616130fa1f45543accad450b8a10e
#
_entry.id   6fd616130fa1f45543accad450b8a10e
#
_cell.length_a   1.000
_cell.length_b   1.000
_cell.length_c   1.000
_cell.angle_alpha   90.00
_cell.angle_beta   90.00
_cell.angle_gamma   90.00
#
_symmetry.space_group_name_H-M   'P 1'
#
loop_
_entity.id
_entity.type
_entity.pdbx_description
1 polymer ?
#
loop_
_entity_poly.entity_id
_entity_poly.type
_entity_poly.pdbx_seq_one_letter_code
_entity_poly.pdbx_strand_id
1 'polypeptide(L)'
;MSNLPIWNLADFYPNFNSKLIKNDLNKIGKQSISFSKKYKSKLRNLGTKKLIESIKLYEKIEEKIYFIKSFSFLTYCTDQLNKSKSKFYQSTQEVLSEVEKNLIFFSIEINNLDKKKINSIKSSKYKSWIENLNKFKKYQQSELIEKLLMEKSLTSS
;
A
#
# COMPACT_ATOMS: atom_id res chain seq x y z
N MET A 1 -6.33 -41.35 -2.19
CA MET A 1 -5.76 -40.09 -1.72
C MET A 1 -6.19 -39.01 -2.70
N SER A 2 -7.05 -38.10 -2.29
CA SER A 2 -7.48 -36.99 -3.13
C SER A 2 -6.30 -36.05 -3.34
N ASN A 3 -5.83 -35.94 -4.59
CA ASN A 3 -4.90 -34.89 -4.97
C ASN A 3 -5.62 -33.55 -4.81
N LEU A 4 -5.43 -32.88 -3.67
CA LEU A 4 -5.88 -31.52 -3.48
C LEU A 4 -5.15 -30.62 -4.52
N PRO A 5 -5.87 -29.72 -5.19
CA PRO A 5 -5.25 -28.82 -6.15
C PRO A 5 -4.16 -27.99 -5.46
N ILE A 6 -2.94 -28.08 -5.97
CA ILE A 6 -1.83 -27.23 -5.51
C ILE A 6 -1.94 -25.90 -6.25
N TRP A 7 -2.02 -24.81 -5.50
CA TRP A 7 -2.07 -23.46 -6.07
C TRP A 7 -0.72 -23.13 -6.72
N ASN A 8 -0.77 -22.85 -8.02
CA ASN A 8 0.40 -22.39 -8.75
C ASN A 8 0.50 -20.85 -8.63
N LEU A 9 1.47 -20.39 -7.86
CA LEU A 9 1.74 -18.95 -7.64
C LEU A 9 2.82 -18.40 -8.58
N ALA A 10 3.27 -19.21 -9.55
CA ALA A 10 4.34 -18.83 -10.48
C ALA A 10 3.98 -17.63 -11.38
N ASP A 11 2.68 -17.34 -11.55
CA ASP A 11 2.21 -16.14 -12.25
C ASP A 11 2.53 -14.84 -11.49
N PHE A 12 2.71 -14.91 -10.16
CA PHE A 12 3.18 -13.78 -9.35
C PHE A 12 4.70 -13.67 -9.40
N TYR A 13 5.38 -14.69 -8.89
CA TYR A 13 6.82 -14.83 -8.84
C TYR A 13 7.20 -16.30 -8.97
N PRO A 14 8.38 -16.63 -9.52
CA PRO A 14 8.82 -18.02 -9.69
C PRO A 14 8.82 -18.79 -8.36
N ASN A 15 9.25 -18.17 -7.28
CA ASN A 15 9.19 -18.67 -5.91
C ASN A 15 9.44 -17.53 -4.91
N PHE A 16 9.20 -17.78 -3.62
CA PHE A 16 9.35 -16.78 -2.57
C PHE A 16 10.81 -16.40 -2.22
N ASN A 17 11.79 -17.17 -2.71
CA ASN A 17 13.23 -16.88 -2.56
C ASN A 17 13.81 -16.17 -3.80
N SER A 18 13.01 -15.92 -4.82
CA SER A 18 13.50 -15.33 -6.09
C SER A 18 14.08 -13.94 -5.90
N LYS A 19 15.07 -13.61 -6.72
CA LYS A 19 15.64 -12.26 -6.78
C LYS A 19 14.62 -11.22 -7.21
N LEU A 20 13.59 -11.61 -7.97
CA LEU A 20 12.55 -10.71 -8.46
C LEU A 20 11.74 -10.11 -7.32
N ILE A 21 11.24 -10.94 -6.39
CA ILE A 21 10.48 -10.41 -5.24
C ILE A 21 11.35 -9.54 -4.33
N LYS A 22 12.61 -9.90 -4.13
CA LYS A 22 13.57 -9.10 -3.33
C LYS A 22 13.82 -7.74 -3.98
N ASN A 23 14.01 -7.72 -5.29
CA ASN A 23 14.20 -6.48 -6.05
C ASN A 23 12.94 -5.60 -6.01
N ASP A 24 11.76 -6.20 -6.14
CA ASP A 24 10.50 -5.47 -6.08
C ASP A 24 10.25 -4.86 -4.69
N LEU A 25 10.53 -5.60 -3.61
CA LEU A 25 10.46 -5.07 -2.23
C LEU A 25 11.41 -3.88 -2.03
N ASN A 26 12.66 -3.99 -2.48
CA ASN A 26 13.62 -2.90 -2.40
C ASN A 26 13.18 -1.68 -3.24
N LYS A 27 12.67 -1.93 -4.44
CA LYS A 27 12.19 -0.88 -5.35
C LYS A 27 11.01 -0.12 -4.76
N ILE A 28 10.02 -0.84 -4.23
CA ILE A 28 8.83 -0.22 -3.64
C ILE A 28 9.17 0.58 -2.37
N GLY A 29 10.11 0.09 -1.57
CA GLY A 29 10.64 0.83 -0.42
C GLY A 29 11.24 2.18 -0.84
N LYS A 30 12.12 2.17 -1.83
CA LYS A 30 12.73 3.41 -2.38
C LYS A 30 11.69 4.33 -3.02
N GLN A 31 10.73 3.77 -3.75
CA GLN A 31 9.66 4.54 -4.38
C GLN A 31 8.77 5.24 -3.36
N SER A 32 8.40 4.57 -2.26
CA SER A 32 7.58 5.16 -1.20
C SER A 32 8.28 6.33 -0.50
N ILE A 33 9.57 6.19 -0.21
CA ILE A 33 10.38 7.27 0.38
C ILE A 33 10.48 8.46 -0.59
N SER A 34 10.79 8.20 -1.85
CA SER A 34 10.90 9.22 -2.89
C SER A 34 9.56 9.95 -3.10
N PHE A 35 8.47 9.19 -3.12
CA PHE A 35 7.11 9.72 -3.21
C PHE A 35 6.77 10.64 -2.03
N SER A 36 7.06 10.20 -0.82
CA SER A 36 6.86 11.00 0.39
C SER A 36 7.66 12.31 0.34
N LYS A 37 8.94 12.25 0.02
CA LYS A 37 9.80 13.45 -0.11
C LYS A 37 9.28 14.44 -1.15
N LYS A 38 8.74 13.92 -2.26
CA LYS A 38 8.26 14.74 -3.37
C LYS A 38 6.93 15.43 -3.07
N TYR A 39 6.00 14.76 -2.40
CA TYR A 39 4.61 15.18 -2.33
C TYR A 39 4.10 15.55 -0.93
N LYS A 40 4.69 15.05 0.15
CA LYS A 40 4.23 15.30 1.52
C LYS A 40 4.18 16.79 1.83
N SER A 41 3.06 17.22 2.34
CA SER A 41 2.72 18.62 2.68
C SER A 41 2.66 19.58 1.48
N LYS A 42 2.61 19.05 0.25
CA LYS A 42 2.66 19.86 -0.97
C LYS A 42 1.42 19.74 -1.87
N LEU A 43 0.55 18.75 -1.62
CA LEU A 43 -0.59 18.47 -2.52
C LEU A 43 -1.53 19.67 -2.69
N ARG A 44 -1.73 20.45 -1.64
CA ARG A 44 -2.55 21.66 -1.67
C ARG A 44 -2.07 22.68 -2.69
N ASN A 45 -0.76 22.76 -2.88
CA ASN A 45 -0.11 23.76 -3.75
C ASN A 45 0.15 23.25 -5.18
N LEU A 46 -0.12 21.98 -5.46
CA LEU A 46 0.07 21.42 -6.80
C LEU A 46 -1.01 21.89 -7.77
N GLY A 47 -0.62 22.18 -9.01
CA GLY A 47 -1.58 22.35 -10.10
C GLY A 47 -2.28 21.02 -10.44
N THR A 48 -3.45 21.08 -11.08
CA THR A 48 -4.29 19.91 -11.40
C THR A 48 -3.51 18.82 -12.12
N LYS A 49 -2.68 19.15 -13.11
CA LYS A 49 -1.86 18.18 -13.87
C LYS A 49 -0.91 17.41 -12.95
N LYS A 50 -0.14 18.12 -12.12
CA LYS A 50 0.81 17.48 -11.17
C LYS A 50 0.10 16.68 -10.09
N LEU A 51 -1.09 17.10 -9.68
CA LEU A 51 -1.91 16.35 -8.74
C LEU A 51 -2.38 15.04 -9.34
N ILE A 52 -2.85 15.03 -10.59
CA ILE A 52 -3.21 13.81 -11.32
C ILE A 52 -1.99 12.89 -11.50
N GLU A 53 -0.82 13.42 -11.80
CA GLU A 53 0.43 12.64 -11.87
C GLU A 53 0.78 11.97 -10.53
N SER A 54 0.58 12.68 -9.42
CA SER A 54 0.79 12.12 -8.08
C SER A 54 -0.17 10.99 -7.76
N ILE A 55 -1.45 11.13 -8.15
CA ILE A 55 -2.46 10.07 -7.98
C ILE A 55 -2.09 8.82 -8.78
N LYS A 56 -1.71 8.99 -10.06
CA LYS A 56 -1.26 7.87 -10.90
C LYS A 56 -0.06 7.11 -10.31
N LEU A 57 0.88 7.85 -9.77
CA LEU A 57 2.06 7.25 -9.15
C LEU A 57 1.71 6.52 -7.86
N TYR A 58 0.83 7.11 -7.04
CA TYR A 58 0.30 6.47 -5.84
C TYR A 58 -0.41 5.15 -6.17
N GLU A 59 -1.33 5.15 -7.15
CA GLU A 59 -2.02 3.94 -7.60
C GLU A 59 -1.05 2.83 -8.02
N LYS A 60 -0.01 3.15 -8.78
CA LYS A 60 1.01 2.16 -9.19
C LYS A 60 1.76 1.55 -7.99
N ILE A 61 2.04 2.35 -6.98
CA ILE A 61 2.69 1.86 -5.76
C ILE A 61 1.72 0.96 -5.00
N GLU A 62 0.46 1.36 -4.84
CA GLU A 62 -0.59 0.58 -4.18
C GLU A 62 -0.85 -0.76 -4.89
N GLU A 63 -0.94 -0.78 -6.21
CA GLU A 63 -1.07 -2.01 -7.01
C GLU A 63 0.09 -2.97 -6.73
N LYS A 64 1.32 -2.45 -6.64
CA LYS A 64 2.50 -3.27 -6.36
C LYS A 64 2.52 -3.78 -4.93
N ILE A 65 2.11 -2.97 -3.96
CA ILE A 65 1.92 -3.39 -2.57
C ILE A 65 0.93 -4.56 -2.51
N TYR A 66 -0.23 -4.37 -3.12
CA TYR A 66 -1.29 -5.39 -3.14
C TYR A 66 -0.81 -6.71 -3.79
N PHE A 67 -0.10 -6.61 -4.90
CA PHE A 67 0.46 -7.77 -5.61
C PHE A 67 1.44 -8.56 -4.73
N ILE A 68 2.38 -7.88 -4.09
CA ILE A 68 3.37 -8.51 -3.20
C ILE A 68 2.70 -9.07 -1.94
N LYS A 69 1.76 -8.32 -1.37
CA LYS A 69 1.00 -8.72 -0.18
C LYS A 69 0.20 -10.00 -0.44
N SER A 70 -0.49 -10.06 -1.58
CA SER A 70 -1.24 -11.24 -2.01
C SER A 70 -0.34 -12.46 -2.21
N PHE A 71 0.78 -12.30 -2.91
CA PHE A 71 1.75 -13.37 -3.10
C PHE A 71 2.30 -13.91 -1.78
N SER A 72 2.72 -13.05 -0.88
CA SER A 72 3.28 -13.46 0.41
C SER A 72 2.26 -14.18 1.28
N PHE A 73 1.01 -13.71 1.30
CA PHE A 73 -0.08 -14.34 2.03
C PHE A 73 -0.44 -15.72 1.45
N LEU A 74 -0.61 -15.80 0.14
CA LEU A 74 -0.92 -17.07 -0.54
C LEU A 74 0.21 -18.10 -0.37
N THR A 75 1.46 -17.66 -0.43
CA THR A 75 2.63 -18.51 -0.15
C THR A 75 2.57 -19.10 1.26
N TYR A 76 2.26 -18.27 2.25
CA TYR A 76 2.05 -18.72 3.63
C TYR A 76 0.90 -19.72 3.74
N CYS A 77 -0.23 -19.47 3.06
CA CYS A 77 -1.40 -20.34 3.10
C CYS A 77 -1.15 -21.71 2.47
N THR A 78 -0.19 -21.86 1.55
CA THR A 78 0.13 -23.15 0.90
C THR A 78 0.73 -24.17 1.89
N ASP A 79 1.43 -23.70 2.92
CA ASP A 79 2.03 -24.55 3.94
C ASP A 79 2.39 -23.71 5.18
N GLN A 80 1.43 -23.60 6.09
CA GLN A 80 1.57 -22.79 7.30
C GLN A 80 2.56 -23.35 8.32
N LEU A 81 2.89 -24.64 8.23
CA LEU A 81 3.90 -25.26 9.08
C LEU A 81 5.33 -25.05 8.61
N ASN A 82 5.49 -24.59 7.37
CA ASN A 82 6.80 -24.31 6.80
C ASN A 82 7.38 -23.02 7.39
N LYS A 83 8.43 -23.16 8.20
CA LYS A 83 9.08 -22.03 8.87
C LYS A 83 9.64 -20.97 7.91
N SER A 84 10.16 -21.39 6.74
CA SER A 84 10.69 -20.47 5.74
C SER A 84 9.62 -19.63 5.09
N LYS A 85 8.45 -20.22 4.79
CA LYS A 85 7.30 -19.48 4.24
C LYS A 85 6.68 -18.53 5.27
N SER A 86 6.56 -18.96 6.53
CA SER A 86 6.11 -18.09 7.63
C SER A 86 7.05 -16.89 7.83
N LYS A 87 8.35 -17.13 7.84
CA LYS A 87 9.36 -16.07 7.96
C LYS A 87 9.32 -15.10 6.77
N PHE A 88 9.19 -15.62 5.56
CA PHE A 88 9.02 -14.80 4.36
C PHE A 88 7.79 -13.90 4.45
N TYR A 89 6.64 -14.47 4.85
CA TYR A 89 5.39 -13.70 5.03
C TYR A 89 5.57 -12.60 6.06
N GLN A 90 6.10 -12.91 7.25
CA GLN A 90 6.35 -11.95 8.32
C GLN A 90 7.27 -10.82 7.87
N SER A 91 8.44 -11.14 7.31
CA SER A 91 9.41 -10.12 6.87
C SER A 91 8.86 -9.25 5.73
N THR A 92 8.05 -9.83 4.85
CA THR A 92 7.35 -9.08 3.79
C THR A 92 6.33 -8.10 4.39
N GLN A 93 5.55 -8.53 5.40
CA GLN A 93 4.60 -7.64 6.08
C GLN A 93 5.31 -6.47 6.79
N GLU A 94 6.45 -6.70 7.41
CA GLU A 94 7.25 -5.64 8.03
C GLU A 94 7.71 -4.59 7.00
N VAL A 95 8.27 -5.04 5.87
CA VAL A 95 8.69 -4.13 4.79
C VAL A 95 7.50 -3.36 4.22
N LEU A 96 6.38 -4.03 3.94
CA LEU A 96 5.19 -3.38 3.41
C LEU A 96 4.58 -2.40 4.41
N SER A 97 4.62 -2.68 5.69
CA SER A 97 4.16 -1.76 6.75
C SER A 97 4.96 -0.45 6.73
N GLU A 98 6.28 -0.51 6.56
CA GLU A 98 7.11 0.70 6.42
C GLU A 98 6.80 1.47 5.12
N VAL A 99 6.55 0.75 4.02
CA VAL A 99 6.13 1.37 2.76
C VAL A 99 4.80 2.09 2.93
N GLU A 100 3.80 1.45 3.54
CA GLU A 100 2.48 2.00 3.80
C GLU A 100 2.54 3.24 4.71
N LYS A 101 3.40 3.23 5.75
CA LYS A 101 3.65 4.41 6.60
C LYS A 101 4.12 5.63 5.80
N ASN A 102 4.98 5.42 4.81
CA ASN A 102 5.45 6.51 3.94
C ASN A 102 4.35 7.08 3.03
N LEU A 103 3.25 6.35 2.82
CA LEU A 103 2.16 6.71 1.91
C LEU A 103 0.92 7.27 2.61
N ILE A 104 0.74 7.03 3.92
CA ILE A 104 -0.46 7.43 4.68
C ILE A 104 -0.81 8.91 4.50
N PHE A 105 0.19 9.79 4.46
CA PHE A 105 -0.02 11.22 4.29
C PHE A 105 -0.85 11.57 3.04
N PHE A 106 -0.70 10.76 1.98
CA PHE A 106 -1.31 11.06 0.69
C PHE A 106 -2.83 11.01 0.75
N SER A 107 -3.40 9.93 1.31
CA SER A 107 -4.85 9.81 1.50
C SER A 107 -5.40 10.89 2.43
N ILE A 108 -4.67 11.23 3.49
CA ILE A 108 -5.04 12.29 4.44
C ILE A 108 -5.05 13.65 3.73
N GLU A 109 -4.01 14.00 3.00
CA GLU A 109 -3.91 15.28 2.30
C GLU A 109 -4.92 15.41 1.16
N ILE A 110 -5.15 14.34 0.37
CA ILE A 110 -6.18 14.32 -0.68
C ILE A 110 -7.57 14.58 -0.07
N ASN A 111 -7.89 13.93 1.04
CA ASN A 111 -9.16 14.12 1.73
C ASN A 111 -9.37 15.54 2.29
N ASN A 112 -8.30 16.26 2.53
CA ASN A 112 -8.31 17.64 3.04
C ASN A 112 -8.20 18.71 1.94
N LEU A 113 -8.21 18.32 0.66
CA LEU A 113 -8.21 19.27 -0.46
C LEU A 113 -9.52 20.03 -0.56
N ASP A 114 -9.45 21.26 -1.04
CA ASP A 114 -10.62 22.11 -1.31
C ASP A 114 -11.55 21.49 -2.35
N LYS A 115 -12.85 21.69 -2.21
CA LYS A 115 -13.87 21.21 -3.15
C LYS A 115 -13.60 21.63 -4.60
N LYS A 116 -13.11 22.85 -4.84
CA LYS A 116 -12.71 23.31 -6.17
C LYS A 116 -11.63 22.45 -6.79
N LYS A 117 -10.62 22.09 -6.00
CA LYS A 117 -9.49 21.25 -6.43
C LYS A 117 -9.92 19.82 -6.69
N ILE A 118 -10.75 19.26 -5.83
CA ILE A 118 -11.34 17.94 -6.02
C ILE A 118 -12.21 17.92 -7.28
N ASN A 119 -13.01 18.96 -7.52
CA ASN A 119 -13.86 19.06 -8.72
C ASN A 119 -13.05 19.18 -10.01
N SER A 120 -11.88 19.82 -9.97
CA SER A 120 -10.97 19.88 -11.13
C SER A 120 -10.44 18.49 -11.54
N ILE A 121 -10.32 17.58 -10.58
CA ILE A 121 -9.90 16.19 -10.80
C ILE A 121 -11.09 15.30 -11.20
N LYS A 122 -12.29 15.58 -10.70
CA LYS A 122 -13.53 14.80 -10.98
C LYS A 122 -13.93 14.74 -12.45
N SER A 123 -13.46 15.66 -13.27
CA SER A 123 -13.64 15.59 -14.73
C SER A 123 -12.81 14.48 -15.39
N SER A 124 -11.90 13.84 -14.65
CA SER A 124 -11.05 12.75 -15.12
C SER A 124 -11.57 11.37 -14.67
N LYS A 125 -11.01 10.30 -15.23
CA LYS A 125 -11.29 8.90 -14.82
C LYS A 125 -11.05 8.60 -13.32
N TYR A 126 -10.48 9.53 -12.57
CA TYR A 126 -10.19 9.40 -11.13
C TYR A 126 -11.34 9.80 -10.20
N LYS A 127 -12.49 10.20 -10.77
CA LYS A 127 -13.69 10.55 -10.00
C LYS A 127 -14.09 9.43 -9.03
N SER A 128 -14.22 8.21 -9.54
CA SER A 128 -14.60 7.04 -8.73
C SER A 128 -13.60 6.74 -7.62
N TRP A 129 -12.31 6.93 -7.90
CA TRP A 129 -11.27 6.72 -6.92
C TRP A 129 -11.35 7.72 -5.76
N ILE A 130 -11.57 9.01 -6.06
CA ILE A 130 -11.75 10.06 -5.04
C ILE A 130 -13.02 9.85 -4.24
N GLU A 131 -14.10 9.43 -4.91
CA GLU A 131 -15.36 9.10 -4.23
C GLU A 131 -15.21 7.91 -3.28
N ASN A 132 -14.44 6.89 -3.67
CA ASN A 132 -14.12 5.75 -2.83
C ASN A 132 -13.25 6.15 -1.64
N LEU A 133 -12.23 6.99 -1.83
CA LEU A 133 -11.44 7.54 -0.72
C LEU A 133 -12.32 8.25 0.31
N ASN A 134 -13.27 9.06 -0.15
CA ASN A 134 -14.20 9.77 0.73
C ASN A 134 -15.15 8.84 1.49
N LYS A 135 -15.61 7.76 0.85
CA LYS A 135 -16.45 6.74 1.52
C LYS A 135 -15.70 6.00 2.62
N PHE A 136 -14.43 5.70 2.41
CA PHE A 136 -13.58 5.01 3.38
C PHE A 136 -12.91 5.94 4.41
N LYS A 137 -13.10 7.25 4.29
CA LYS A 137 -12.50 8.25 5.17
C LYS A 137 -12.73 7.98 6.67
N LYS A 138 -13.94 7.59 7.05
CA LYS A 138 -14.28 7.25 8.44
C LYS A 138 -13.54 6.00 8.92
N TYR A 139 -13.43 4.97 8.07
CA TYR A 139 -12.75 3.72 8.41
C TYR A 139 -11.23 3.88 8.48
N GLN A 140 -10.63 4.62 7.54
CA GLN A 140 -9.19 4.90 7.54
C GLN A 140 -8.76 5.76 8.73
N GLN A 141 -9.57 6.73 9.15
CA GLN A 141 -9.29 7.52 10.34
C GLN A 141 -9.37 6.69 11.61
N SER A 142 -10.33 5.76 11.72
CA SER A 142 -10.43 4.87 12.88
C SER A 142 -9.25 3.88 12.93
N GLU A 143 -8.86 3.27 11.82
CA GLU A 143 -7.68 2.39 11.76
C GLU A 143 -6.38 3.12 12.10
N LEU A 144 -6.21 4.35 11.60
CA LEU A 144 -5.04 5.17 11.91
C LEU A 144 -4.99 5.54 13.39
N ILE A 145 -6.13 5.93 13.96
CA ILE A 145 -6.25 6.24 15.39
C ILE A 145 -6.01 4.99 16.24
N GLU A 146 -6.56 3.84 15.86
CA GLU A 146 -6.31 2.57 16.54
C GLU A 146 -4.83 2.18 16.50
N LYS A 147 -4.16 2.30 15.34
CA LYS A 147 -2.71 2.03 15.21
C LYS A 147 -1.90 2.99 16.09
N LEU A 148 -2.21 4.28 16.11
CA LEU A 148 -1.54 5.28 16.94
C LEU A 148 -1.78 5.02 18.45
N LEU A 149 -2.98 4.60 18.83
CA LEU A 149 -3.31 4.23 20.21
C LEU A 149 -2.60 2.95 20.63
N MET A 150 -2.48 1.94 19.75
CA MET A 150 -1.71 0.73 20.01
C MET A 150 -0.22 1.04 20.19
N GLU A 151 0.38 1.87 19.33
CA GLU A 151 1.78 2.30 19.46
C GLU A 151 2.01 3.05 20.77
N LYS A 152 1.09 3.93 21.20
CA LYS A 152 1.16 4.61 22.50
C LYS A 152 1.01 3.66 23.69
N SER A 153 0.14 2.65 23.62
CA SER A 153 -0.02 1.67 24.70
C SER A 153 1.21 0.77 24.87
N LEU A 154 1.95 0.50 23.80
CA LEU A 154 3.21 -0.26 23.83
C LEU A 154 4.39 0.54 24.38
N THR A 155 4.35 1.88 24.28
CA THR A 155 5.43 2.77 24.76
C THR A 155 5.18 3.31 26.17
N SER A 156 4.01 3.11 26.76
CA SER A 156 3.61 3.61 28.09
C SER A 156 3.61 2.55 29.21
N SER A 157 4.15 1.36 28.94
CA SER A 157 4.34 0.30 29.95
C SER A 157 5.75 0.27 30.50
#